data_b22d00ca326198b15554ba0f009f3c4c
#
_entry.id   b22d00ca326198b15554ba0f009f3c4c
#
_cell.length_a   1.000
_cell.length_b   1.000
_cell.length_c   1.000
_cell.angle_alpha   90.00
_cell.angle_beta   90.00
_cell.angle_gamma   90.00
#
_symmetry.space_group_name_H-M   'P 1'
#
loop_
_entity.id
_entity.type
_entity.pdbx_description
1 polymer ?
#
loop_
_entity_poly.entity_id
_entity_poly.type
_entity_poly.pdbx_seq_one_letter_code
_entity_poly.pdbx_strand_id
1 'polypeptide(L)'
;LDFITEGLYLREAFSFNTYTTSGYSKTRNYARYHNGARTTTDEDTSLQASGYGSDGMEDWKQGHISLGYDRQFGRHAVDAAVNLHISAYNGDGIFSYQYHYLNYNGRVNYSYDDRYVAEFGFSYFGNDAFAPGNRWSFYPSISAAWVLSNESFLRDSKVIDLLKLRLSYGRSGFADSDATSVLSGYSSNGRFLFKDYYTNSYIGSFYTGATEGVWQSSLVNMFVPNSAIHSERSNKYNIGVDASLWGKLFVTADAFLDKRTGILTLDNSIMGYYGKNNYFNNIGKMTNRGFEISALWSDQRRDWGYSVNAAVSFNRNTIDYMAEVAPAYDYNAETGRPYGTLIGLVADGFYDVSDFNDDGSLRDGLPQPMFGSVQPGDIRYLDLDNSGYVDQNDVTKIGKSPYPEWTYSVGAMFRYKGFDFSFLLDGIAGASYNLLDNSVQTMAFVDNGNVYPLARGAWAYYSEQGIDTRRTATYPRL
;
A
#
# COMPACT_ATOMS: atom_id res chain seq x y z
N LEU A 1 5.34 42.57 -8.50
CA LEU A 1 4.49 43.03 -9.64
C LEU A 1 3.41 44.01 -9.21
N ASP A 2 3.47 44.54 -8.00
CA ASP A 2 2.50 45.50 -7.46
C ASP A 2 2.41 46.81 -8.28
N PHE A 3 3.43 47.11 -9.10
CA PHE A 3 3.38 48.23 -10.06
C PHE A 3 2.36 48.05 -11.18
N ILE A 4 1.88 46.81 -11.43
CA ILE A 4 0.82 46.53 -12.40
C ILE A 4 -0.54 46.53 -11.67
N THR A 5 -0.66 45.80 -10.59
CA THR A 5 -1.81 45.76 -9.69
C THR A 5 -1.41 45.21 -8.34
N GLU A 6 -1.96 45.77 -7.28
CA GLU A 6 -1.74 45.31 -5.90
C GLU A 6 -2.14 43.84 -5.74
N GLY A 7 -1.29 43.03 -5.12
CA GLY A 7 -1.52 41.60 -4.87
C GLY A 7 -1.05 40.69 -5.99
N LEU A 8 -0.56 41.19 -7.12
CA LEU A 8 -0.03 40.36 -8.20
C LEU A 8 1.42 39.99 -7.91
N TYR A 9 1.74 38.70 -7.98
CA TYR A 9 3.11 38.22 -7.76
C TYR A 9 3.54 37.18 -8.77
N LEU A 10 4.84 37.11 -9.04
CA LEU A 10 5.50 36.07 -9.80
C LEU A 10 6.52 35.37 -8.90
N ARG A 11 6.50 34.04 -8.89
CA ARG A 11 7.49 33.23 -8.18
C ARG A 11 8.12 32.26 -9.17
N GLU A 12 9.43 32.15 -9.07
CA GLU A 12 10.20 31.21 -9.87
C GLU A 12 11.10 30.41 -8.93
N ALA A 13 11.20 29.13 -9.17
CA ALA A 13 12.11 28.26 -8.46
C ALA A 13 12.70 27.24 -9.40
N PHE A 14 13.99 26.99 -9.25
CA PHE A 14 14.70 25.94 -9.94
C PHE A 14 15.45 25.09 -8.92
N SER A 15 15.38 23.77 -9.07
CA SER A 15 16.07 22.81 -8.23
C SER A 15 16.82 21.80 -9.06
N PHE A 16 18.02 21.50 -8.64
CA PHE A 16 18.83 20.40 -9.14
C PHE A 16 19.32 19.58 -7.96
N ASN A 17 18.94 18.31 -7.94
CA ASN A 17 19.35 17.37 -6.90
C ASN A 17 20.06 16.18 -7.54
N THR A 18 21.19 15.80 -6.97
CA THR A 18 21.92 14.59 -7.36
C THR A 18 22.04 13.69 -6.15
N TYR A 19 21.71 12.44 -6.32
CA TYR A 19 21.92 11.39 -5.36
C TYR A 19 22.94 10.40 -5.89
N THR A 20 23.99 10.14 -5.13
CA THR A 20 25.03 9.19 -5.50
C THR A 20 25.20 8.18 -4.37
N THR A 21 25.14 6.90 -4.71
CA THR A 21 25.37 5.81 -3.76
C THR A 21 26.67 5.11 -4.10
N SER A 22 27.57 5.03 -3.15
CA SER A 22 28.77 4.20 -3.23
C SER A 22 28.79 3.22 -2.04
N GLY A 23 29.13 1.99 -2.30
CA GLY A 23 29.21 0.95 -1.27
C GLY A 23 30.42 0.06 -1.44
N TYR A 24 30.96 -0.39 -0.33
CA TYR A 24 31.94 -1.46 -0.35
C TYR A 24 31.56 -2.54 0.69
N SER A 25 31.87 -3.78 0.39
CA SER A 25 31.72 -4.86 1.37
C SER A 25 33.08 -5.52 1.64
N LYS A 26 33.30 -5.85 2.90
CA LYS A 26 34.45 -6.68 3.32
C LYS A 26 33.89 -7.94 3.97
N THR A 27 34.19 -9.07 3.38
CA THR A 27 33.76 -10.37 3.90
C THR A 27 34.96 -11.18 4.31
N ARG A 28 34.90 -11.78 5.48
CA ARG A 28 35.90 -12.74 5.93
C ARG A 28 35.22 -14.08 6.13
N ASN A 29 35.66 -15.08 5.41
CA ASN A 29 35.23 -16.45 5.61
C ASN A 29 36.16 -17.10 6.68
N TYR A 30 35.55 -17.77 7.63
CA TYR A 30 36.27 -18.46 8.69
C TYR A 30 36.42 -19.96 8.33
N ALA A 31 37.51 -20.55 8.74
CA ALA A 31 37.69 -21.99 8.63
C ALA A 31 36.56 -22.71 9.39
N ARG A 32 35.87 -23.61 8.71
CA ARG A 32 34.82 -24.46 9.30
C ARG A 32 35.32 -25.88 9.39
N TYR A 33 34.94 -26.54 10.47
CA TYR A 33 35.31 -27.93 10.73
C TYR A 33 34.04 -28.75 11.00
N HIS A 34 34.00 -29.95 10.44
CA HIS A 34 32.96 -30.94 10.73
C HIS A 34 33.65 -32.24 11.15
N ASN A 35 33.31 -32.77 12.33
CA ASN A 35 33.95 -33.96 12.91
C ASN A 35 35.49 -33.91 12.89
N GLY A 36 36.06 -32.74 13.17
CA GLY A 36 37.51 -32.52 13.18
C GLY A 36 38.17 -32.34 11.81
N ALA A 37 37.44 -32.57 10.72
CA ALA A 37 37.92 -32.31 9.38
C ALA A 37 37.59 -30.91 8.93
N ARG A 38 38.55 -30.20 8.33
CA ARG A 38 38.30 -28.87 7.73
C ARG A 38 37.43 -29.00 6.50
N THR A 39 36.30 -28.28 6.46
CA THR A 39 35.36 -28.30 5.37
C THR A 39 35.49 -27.11 4.40
N THR A 40 36.32 -26.12 4.78
CA THR A 40 36.61 -24.93 3.95
C THR A 40 38.02 -24.96 3.43
N THR A 41 38.26 -24.38 2.26
CA THR A 41 39.64 -24.27 1.66
C THR A 41 40.46 -23.22 2.39
N ASP A 42 41.79 -23.22 2.19
CA ASP A 42 42.71 -22.27 2.84
C ASP A 42 42.48 -20.83 2.44
N GLU A 43 41.91 -20.62 1.24
CA GLU A 43 41.55 -19.30 0.71
C GLU A 43 40.39 -18.65 1.47
N ASP A 44 39.57 -19.44 2.17
CA ASP A 44 38.42 -18.97 2.92
C ASP A 44 38.77 -18.13 4.15
N THR A 45 40.04 -18.09 4.55
CA THR A 45 40.51 -17.30 5.69
C THR A 45 40.97 -15.90 5.30
N SER A 46 41.09 -15.62 4.01
CA SER A 46 41.50 -14.30 3.53
C SER A 46 40.35 -13.27 3.65
N LEU A 47 40.72 -12.03 3.95
CA LEU A 47 39.80 -10.91 3.93
C LEU A 47 39.50 -10.58 2.47
N GLN A 48 38.30 -10.93 2.00
CA GLN A 48 37.83 -10.55 0.68
C GLN A 48 37.24 -9.13 0.76
N ALA A 49 37.85 -8.19 0.07
CA ALA A 49 37.27 -6.87 -0.14
C ALA A 49 36.68 -6.85 -1.56
N SER A 50 35.38 -6.88 -1.68
CA SER A 50 34.71 -6.62 -2.94
C SER A 50 34.20 -5.18 -2.94
N GLY A 51 34.76 -4.38 -3.81
CA GLY A 51 34.14 -3.10 -4.16
C GLY A 51 32.85 -3.40 -4.92
N TYR A 52 31.69 -3.18 -4.33
CA TYR A 52 30.49 -3.03 -5.11
C TYR A 52 30.48 -1.60 -5.64
N GLY A 53 31.04 -1.44 -6.81
CA GLY A 53 30.74 -0.28 -7.62
C GLY A 53 29.39 -0.45 -8.27
N SER A 54 28.30 -0.29 -7.55
CA SER A 54 27.12 0.30 -8.14
C SER A 54 27.19 1.78 -7.81
N ASP A 55 28.00 2.50 -8.56
CA ASP A 55 27.97 3.95 -8.55
C ASP A 55 26.66 4.38 -9.18
N GLY A 56 25.57 4.24 -8.41
CA GLY A 56 24.26 4.72 -8.79
C GLY A 56 24.30 6.24 -8.73
N MET A 57 24.02 6.89 -9.84
CA MET A 57 23.81 8.32 -9.91
C MET A 57 22.41 8.61 -10.40
N GLU A 58 21.63 9.26 -9.56
CA GLU A 58 20.30 9.75 -9.90
C GLU A 58 20.33 11.28 -9.92
N ASP A 59 19.69 11.89 -10.91
CA ASP A 59 19.57 13.34 -10.96
C ASP A 59 18.11 13.78 -11.19
N TRP A 60 17.73 14.83 -10.46
CA TRP A 60 16.43 15.48 -10.55
C TRP A 60 16.62 16.93 -10.94
N LYS A 61 15.94 17.35 -12.00
CA LYS A 61 15.88 18.73 -12.48
C LYS A 61 14.43 19.18 -12.40
N GLN A 62 14.18 20.27 -11.69
CA GLN A 62 12.82 20.78 -11.51
C GLN A 62 12.79 22.29 -11.73
N GLY A 63 11.77 22.73 -12.43
CA GLY A 63 11.46 24.15 -12.64
C GLY A 63 10.02 24.41 -12.23
N HIS A 64 9.80 25.51 -11.53
CA HIS A 64 8.49 25.96 -11.12
C HIS A 64 8.33 27.45 -11.39
N ILE A 65 7.24 27.82 -12.08
CA ILE A 65 6.84 29.19 -12.33
C ILE A 65 5.40 29.36 -11.85
N SER A 66 5.16 30.35 -11.03
CA SER A 66 3.83 30.65 -10.47
C SER A 66 3.49 32.12 -10.68
N LEU A 67 2.39 32.38 -11.34
CA LEU A 67 1.75 33.70 -11.37
C LEU A 67 0.54 33.66 -10.47
N GLY A 68 0.53 34.51 -9.45
CA GLY A 68 -0.54 34.53 -8.45
C GLY A 68 -1.06 35.93 -8.19
N TYR A 69 -2.27 35.98 -7.70
CA TYR A 69 -3.00 37.18 -7.34
C TYR A 69 -3.73 36.97 -6.02
N ASP A 70 -3.43 37.78 -5.02
CA ASP A 70 -4.02 37.74 -3.68
C ASP A 70 -4.48 39.14 -3.30
N ARG A 71 -5.78 39.36 -3.13
CA ARG A 71 -6.33 40.67 -2.80
C ARG A 71 -7.69 40.59 -2.11
N GLN A 72 -7.90 41.52 -1.20
CA GLN A 72 -9.17 41.75 -0.54
C GLN A 72 -9.82 43.05 -1.03
N PHE A 73 -11.10 42.99 -1.41
CA PHE A 73 -11.92 44.11 -1.87
C PHE A 73 -13.14 44.28 -0.95
N GLY A 74 -13.00 44.99 0.13
CA GLY A 74 -14.07 45.11 1.11
C GLY A 74 -14.46 43.79 1.72
N ARG A 75 -15.61 43.23 1.33
CA ARG A 75 -16.10 41.93 1.79
C ARG A 75 -15.70 40.73 0.86
N HIS A 76 -15.00 41.04 -0.20
CA HIS A 76 -14.57 40.03 -1.17
C HIS A 76 -13.06 39.77 -1.00
N ALA A 77 -12.68 38.51 -0.88
CA ALA A 77 -11.29 38.09 -0.93
C ALA A 77 -11.09 37.11 -2.09
N VAL A 78 -10.03 37.31 -2.86
CA VAL A 78 -9.66 36.47 -4.00
C VAL A 78 -8.21 36.07 -3.85
N ASP A 79 -7.95 34.77 -3.84
CA ASP A 79 -6.60 34.19 -4.01
C ASP A 79 -6.63 33.29 -5.25
N ALA A 80 -5.81 33.60 -6.23
CA ALA A 80 -5.72 32.85 -7.46
C ALA A 80 -4.27 32.62 -7.85
N ALA A 81 -3.97 31.46 -8.38
CA ALA A 81 -2.65 31.17 -8.93
C ALA A 81 -2.73 30.21 -10.12
N VAL A 82 -1.87 30.44 -11.10
CA VAL A 82 -1.59 29.50 -12.18
C VAL A 82 -0.11 29.16 -12.14
N ASN A 83 0.17 27.87 -12.22
CA ASN A 83 1.51 27.34 -12.06
C ASN A 83 1.89 26.45 -13.24
N LEU A 84 3.17 26.51 -13.61
CA LEU A 84 3.83 25.56 -14.48
C LEU A 84 4.92 24.84 -13.68
N HIS A 85 4.84 23.52 -13.63
CA HIS A 85 5.88 22.69 -13.04
C HIS A 85 6.44 21.73 -14.08
N ILE A 86 7.76 21.72 -14.21
CA ILE A 86 8.50 20.86 -15.12
C ILE A 86 9.46 20.03 -14.27
N SER A 87 9.48 18.73 -14.48
CA SER A 87 10.41 17.84 -13.81
C SER A 87 11.00 16.83 -14.77
N ALA A 88 12.30 16.63 -14.68
CA ALA A 88 13.02 15.56 -15.36
C ALA A 88 13.81 14.77 -14.33
N TYR A 89 13.65 13.47 -14.36
CA TYR A 89 14.38 12.53 -13.52
C TYR A 89 15.19 11.59 -14.40
N ASN A 90 16.43 11.37 -14.03
CA ASN A 90 17.33 10.43 -14.66
C ASN A 90 17.78 9.43 -13.58
N GLY A 91 17.33 8.19 -13.69
CA GLY A 91 17.71 7.11 -12.78
C GLY A 91 18.93 6.37 -13.28
N ASP A 92 19.59 5.69 -12.37
CA ASP A 92 20.73 4.84 -12.68
C ASP A 92 20.31 3.45 -13.18
N GLY A 93 21.18 2.84 -14.00
CA GLY A 93 21.09 1.47 -14.48
C GLY A 93 21.03 1.34 -16.00
N ILE A 94 21.15 0.09 -16.46
CA ILE A 94 21.15 -0.29 -17.88
C ILE A 94 19.85 0.07 -18.62
N PHE A 95 18.81 0.42 -17.89
CA PHE A 95 17.50 0.82 -18.39
C PHE A 95 17.12 2.24 -17.97
N SER A 96 18.10 3.13 -17.76
CA SER A 96 17.86 4.52 -17.37
C SER A 96 17.14 5.28 -18.49
N TYR A 97 15.81 5.25 -18.43
CA TYR A 97 15.00 6.18 -19.22
C TYR A 97 14.85 7.47 -18.42
N GLN A 98 15.02 8.59 -19.09
CA GLN A 98 14.64 9.88 -18.52
C GLN A 98 13.13 9.92 -18.38
N TYR A 99 12.68 10.41 -17.24
CA TYR A 99 11.26 10.60 -16.93
C TYR A 99 10.95 12.08 -16.98
N HIS A 100 9.96 12.45 -17.76
CA HIS A 100 9.56 13.84 -17.89
C HIS A 100 8.12 14.02 -17.42
N TYR A 101 7.94 15.01 -16.57
CA TYR A 101 6.65 15.44 -16.11
C TYR A 101 6.45 16.91 -16.41
N LEU A 102 5.27 17.24 -16.88
CA LEU A 102 4.84 18.61 -17.12
C LEU A 102 3.45 18.80 -16.52
N ASN A 103 3.31 19.78 -15.65
CA ASN A 103 2.04 20.04 -14.97
C ASN A 103 1.68 21.51 -15.06
N TYR A 104 0.57 21.79 -15.75
CA TYR A 104 -0.12 23.07 -15.68
C TYR A 104 -1.19 22.92 -14.62
N ASN A 105 -1.12 23.71 -13.57
CA ASN A 105 -2.12 23.68 -12.53
C ASN A 105 -2.52 25.10 -12.11
N GLY A 106 -3.70 25.21 -11.56
CA GLY A 106 -4.18 26.49 -11.06
C GLY A 106 -5.28 26.31 -10.03
N ARG A 107 -5.46 27.34 -9.24
CA ARG A 107 -6.56 27.43 -8.29
C ARG A 107 -7.10 28.86 -8.25
N VAL A 108 -8.36 28.96 -7.92
CA VAL A 108 -9.02 30.21 -7.56
C VAL A 108 -9.82 29.94 -6.29
N ASN A 109 -9.52 30.68 -5.24
CA ASN A 109 -10.27 30.70 -4.00
C ASN A 109 -10.97 32.06 -3.89
N TYR A 110 -12.27 32.04 -3.63
CA TYR A 110 -13.08 33.20 -3.43
C TYR A 110 -13.82 33.13 -2.10
N SER A 111 -13.71 34.17 -1.29
CA SER A 111 -14.45 34.30 -0.05
C SER A 111 -15.30 35.57 -0.07
N TYR A 112 -16.53 35.46 0.42
CA TYR A 112 -17.44 36.58 0.59
C TYR A 112 -17.83 36.73 2.06
N ASP A 113 -17.47 37.88 2.63
CA ASP A 113 -17.82 38.32 3.98
C ASP A 113 -17.42 37.31 5.07
N ASP A 114 -16.34 36.54 4.82
CA ASP A 114 -15.87 35.40 5.65
C ASP A 114 -16.96 34.36 5.98
N ARG A 115 -18.01 34.31 5.19
CA ARG A 115 -19.16 33.42 5.34
C ARG A 115 -19.22 32.33 4.29
N TYR A 116 -19.05 32.71 3.04
CA TYR A 116 -19.14 31.79 1.91
C TYR A 116 -17.79 31.71 1.24
N VAL A 117 -17.26 30.51 1.14
CA VAL A 117 -15.99 30.23 0.48
C VAL A 117 -16.23 29.25 -0.65
N ALA A 118 -15.68 29.53 -1.81
CA ALA A 118 -15.68 28.61 -2.96
C ALA A 118 -14.28 28.51 -3.53
N GLU A 119 -13.84 27.32 -3.84
CA GLU A 119 -12.58 27.09 -4.50
C GLU A 119 -12.76 26.21 -5.75
N PHE A 120 -12.09 26.60 -6.81
CA PHE A 120 -11.92 25.78 -8.00
C PHE A 120 -10.43 25.57 -8.22
N GLY A 121 -10.03 24.31 -8.43
CA GLY A 121 -8.68 23.95 -8.79
C GLY A 121 -8.64 23.01 -10.00
N PHE A 122 -7.52 22.98 -10.69
CA PHE A 122 -7.27 22.03 -11.74
C PHE A 122 -5.79 21.67 -11.82
N SER A 123 -5.52 20.48 -12.33
CA SER A 123 -4.20 20.04 -12.78
C SER A 123 -4.34 19.39 -14.15
N TYR A 124 -3.57 19.88 -15.13
CA TYR A 124 -3.41 19.27 -16.43
C TYR A 124 -1.99 18.70 -16.52
N PHE A 125 -1.91 17.40 -16.28
CA PHE A 125 -0.66 16.69 -16.04
C PHE A 125 -0.26 15.84 -17.22
N GLY A 126 0.98 16.02 -17.70
CA GLY A 126 1.60 15.26 -18.76
C GLY A 126 2.70 14.33 -18.22
N ASN A 127 2.70 13.08 -18.68
CA ASN A 127 3.67 12.08 -18.32
C ASN A 127 4.09 11.27 -19.57
N ASP A 128 5.37 11.15 -19.82
CA ASP A 128 5.92 10.41 -20.96
C ASP A 128 5.89 8.87 -20.80
N ALA A 129 5.52 8.37 -19.62
CA ALA A 129 5.31 6.93 -19.38
C ALA A 129 4.22 6.32 -20.26
N PHE A 130 3.32 7.14 -20.80
CA PHE A 130 2.21 6.72 -21.66
C PHE A 130 2.46 7.00 -23.15
N ALA A 131 1.72 6.30 -24.01
CA ALA A 131 1.73 6.56 -25.44
C ALA A 131 1.32 8.01 -25.76
N PRO A 132 1.80 8.61 -26.87
CA PRO A 132 1.57 10.03 -27.17
C PRO A 132 0.13 10.51 -27.06
N GLY A 133 -0.86 9.68 -27.38
CA GLY A 133 -2.28 10.00 -27.27
C GLY A 133 -2.85 10.01 -25.84
N ASN A 134 -2.14 9.39 -24.87
CA ASN A 134 -2.61 9.17 -23.51
C ASN A 134 -1.74 9.83 -22.43
N ARG A 135 -0.79 10.68 -22.84
CA ARG A 135 0.15 11.34 -21.92
C ARG A 135 -0.49 12.35 -21.00
N TRP A 136 -1.59 12.97 -21.42
CA TRP A 136 -2.19 14.10 -20.73
C TRP A 136 -3.46 13.69 -20.00
N SER A 137 -3.58 14.16 -18.76
CA SER A 137 -4.74 13.91 -17.91
C SER A 137 -5.21 15.19 -17.22
N PHE A 138 -6.51 15.38 -17.12
CA PHE A 138 -7.12 16.53 -16.49
C PHE A 138 -7.78 16.15 -15.15
N TYR A 139 -7.40 16.86 -14.09
CA TYR A 139 -7.81 16.61 -12.71
C TYR A 139 -8.43 17.87 -12.11
N PRO A 140 -9.73 18.08 -12.24
CA PRO A 140 -10.44 19.20 -11.62
C PRO A 140 -10.74 18.93 -10.15
N SER A 141 -10.87 20.02 -9.38
CA SER A 141 -11.41 20.01 -8.02
C SER A 141 -12.31 21.21 -7.81
N ILE A 142 -13.34 21.04 -6.99
CA ILE A 142 -14.23 22.09 -6.53
C ILE A 142 -14.55 21.88 -5.07
N SER A 143 -14.53 22.95 -4.29
CA SER A 143 -14.96 22.92 -2.90
C SER A 143 -15.79 24.15 -2.55
N ALA A 144 -16.64 24.00 -1.55
CA ALA A 144 -17.42 25.07 -0.97
C ALA A 144 -17.44 24.93 0.55
N ALA A 145 -17.42 26.07 1.26
CA ALA A 145 -17.61 26.09 2.68
C ALA A 145 -18.57 27.21 3.07
N TRP A 146 -19.38 26.93 4.09
CA TRP A 146 -20.29 27.89 4.69
C TRP A 146 -19.96 28.04 6.18
N VAL A 147 -19.55 29.24 6.59
CA VAL A 147 -19.25 29.59 7.97
C VAL A 147 -20.54 30.09 8.62
N LEU A 148 -21.32 29.16 9.13
CA LEU A 148 -22.63 29.39 9.75
C LEU A 148 -22.54 30.32 10.96
N SER A 149 -21.44 30.23 11.75
CA SER A 149 -21.21 31.08 12.91
C SER A 149 -21.11 32.58 12.57
N ASN A 150 -20.78 32.92 11.32
CA ASN A 150 -20.75 34.32 10.87
C ASN A 150 -22.08 34.84 10.38
N GLU A 151 -23.13 34.00 10.32
CA GLU A 151 -24.47 34.44 10.00
C GLU A 151 -25.15 35.20 11.15
N SER A 152 -26.04 36.11 10.83
CA SER A 152 -26.69 36.97 11.81
C SER A 152 -27.44 36.21 12.91
N PHE A 153 -27.92 35.00 12.61
CA PHE A 153 -28.65 34.18 13.58
C PHE A 153 -27.76 33.37 14.55
N LEU A 154 -26.46 33.26 14.27
CA LEU A 154 -25.47 32.55 15.13
C LEU A 154 -24.35 33.45 15.66
N ARG A 155 -24.12 34.61 15.05
CA ARG A 155 -23.00 35.51 15.33
C ARG A 155 -22.88 35.90 16.82
N ASP A 156 -24.01 36.07 17.49
CA ASP A 156 -24.04 36.48 18.91
C ASP A 156 -24.18 35.24 19.85
N SER A 157 -23.94 34.05 19.37
CA SER A 157 -24.00 32.83 20.18
C SER A 157 -22.88 32.86 21.24
N LYS A 158 -23.22 32.53 22.47
CA LYS A 158 -22.25 32.38 23.58
C LYS A 158 -21.70 30.92 23.66
N VAL A 159 -22.17 30.06 22.83
CA VAL A 159 -21.84 28.64 22.83
C VAL A 159 -21.02 28.28 21.60
N ILE A 160 -21.39 28.80 20.44
CA ILE A 160 -20.79 28.45 19.14
C ILE A 160 -19.85 29.57 18.75
N ASP A 161 -18.54 29.32 18.81
CA ASP A 161 -17.51 30.25 18.35
C ASP A 161 -17.24 30.08 16.86
N LEU A 162 -17.29 28.85 16.38
CA LEU A 162 -17.17 28.47 14.98
C LEU A 162 -18.13 27.32 14.66
N LEU A 163 -18.87 27.47 13.58
CA LEU A 163 -19.56 26.36 12.91
C LEU A 163 -19.42 26.55 11.41
N LYS A 164 -18.70 25.60 10.78
CA LYS A 164 -18.38 25.64 9.35
C LYS A 164 -18.72 24.31 8.72
N LEU A 165 -19.53 24.33 7.67
CA LEU A 165 -19.80 23.18 6.81
C LEU A 165 -18.87 23.21 5.60
N ARG A 166 -18.41 22.05 5.17
CA ARG A 166 -17.51 21.86 4.01
C ARG A 166 -18.05 20.80 3.09
N LEU A 167 -17.93 21.04 1.78
CA LEU A 167 -18.23 20.07 0.73
C LEU A 167 -17.13 20.15 -0.32
N SER A 168 -16.61 19.02 -0.75
CA SER A 168 -15.64 19.00 -1.83
C SER A 168 -15.80 17.80 -2.75
N TYR A 169 -15.47 18.05 -4.01
CA TYR A 169 -15.24 17.05 -5.03
C TYR A 169 -13.88 17.29 -5.67
N GLY A 170 -13.13 16.24 -5.89
CA GLY A 170 -11.86 16.32 -6.61
C GLY A 170 -11.59 15.05 -7.39
N ARG A 171 -10.98 15.23 -8.54
CA ARG A 171 -10.39 14.11 -9.29
C ARG A 171 -8.88 14.16 -9.12
N SER A 172 -8.31 13.04 -8.74
CA SER A 172 -6.85 12.82 -8.77
C SER A 172 -6.52 11.65 -9.70
N GLY A 173 -5.29 11.57 -10.11
CA GLY A 173 -4.79 10.47 -10.91
C GLY A 173 -3.50 9.92 -10.36
N PHE A 174 -3.21 8.71 -10.76
CA PHE A 174 -1.93 8.08 -10.52
C PHE A 174 -1.34 7.69 -11.87
N ALA A 175 -0.15 8.17 -12.14
CA ALA A 175 0.51 8.02 -13.43
C ALA A 175 1.80 7.20 -13.34
N ASP A 176 2.24 6.92 -12.13
CA ASP A 176 3.38 6.07 -11.85
C ASP A 176 2.83 4.68 -11.57
N SER A 177 2.91 3.80 -12.53
CA SER A 177 2.44 2.45 -12.31
C SER A 177 3.44 1.72 -11.44
N ASP A 178 3.06 1.35 -10.22
CA ASP A 178 3.68 0.25 -9.48
C ASP A 178 3.46 -1.12 -10.18
N ALA A 179 3.13 -1.12 -11.45
CA ALA A 179 3.29 -2.31 -12.29
C ALA A 179 4.73 -2.84 -12.22
N THR A 180 5.68 -2.04 -11.75
CA THR A 180 7.00 -2.51 -11.31
C THR A 180 6.92 -3.62 -10.28
N SER A 181 5.97 -3.62 -9.36
CA SER A 181 5.83 -4.72 -8.39
C SER A 181 5.33 -6.01 -9.03
N VAL A 182 4.45 -5.92 -10.02
CA VAL A 182 3.96 -7.07 -10.80
C VAL A 182 5.01 -7.53 -11.80
N LEU A 183 5.84 -6.61 -12.30
CA LEU A 183 6.96 -6.87 -13.20
C LEU A 183 8.30 -7.06 -12.47
N SER A 184 8.33 -7.01 -11.14
CA SER A 184 9.58 -7.02 -10.34
C SER A 184 10.46 -8.26 -10.55
N GLY A 185 9.93 -9.30 -11.16
CA GLY A 185 10.73 -10.44 -11.64
C GLY A 185 11.30 -10.26 -13.05
N TYR A 186 10.91 -9.21 -13.79
CA TYR A 186 11.19 -9.12 -15.22
C TYR A 186 11.72 -7.76 -15.68
N SER A 187 11.39 -6.67 -15.02
CA SER A 187 11.85 -5.33 -15.41
C SER A 187 11.58 -4.31 -14.29
N SER A 188 12.52 -3.45 -14.02
CA SER A 188 12.35 -2.26 -13.18
C SER A 188 11.42 -1.19 -13.81
N ASN A 189 10.87 -1.44 -15.00
CA ASN A 189 10.18 -0.45 -15.84
C ASN A 189 8.73 -0.86 -16.13
N GLY A 190 7.84 -0.79 -15.14
CA GLY A 190 6.39 -0.77 -15.38
C GLY A 190 5.90 0.47 -16.16
N ARG A 191 6.82 1.33 -16.56
CA ARG A 191 6.62 2.48 -17.43
C ARG A 191 6.83 2.05 -18.88
N PHE A 192 6.26 2.78 -19.82
CA PHE A 192 6.38 2.50 -21.26
C PHE A 192 5.79 1.16 -21.71
N LEU A 193 4.75 0.67 -21.02
CA LEU A 193 4.05 -0.57 -21.36
C LEU A 193 3.41 -0.56 -22.78
N PHE A 194 3.50 0.56 -23.48
CA PHE A 194 3.10 0.70 -24.88
C PHE A 194 4.22 0.34 -25.89
N LYS A 195 5.44 0.05 -25.39
CA LYS A 195 6.59 -0.35 -26.20
C LYS A 195 6.84 -1.85 -26.06
N ASP A 196 7.36 -2.47 -27.12
CA ASP A 196 7.90 -3.82 -27.04
C ASP A 196 9.13 -3.85 -26.12
N TYR A 197 9.19 -4.83 -25.26
CA TYR A 197 10.32 -5.08 -24.38
C TYR A 197 10.82 -6.52 -24.53
N TYR A 198 12.05 -6.66 -24.99
CA TYR A 198 12.69 -7.94 -25.19
C TYR A 198 13.83 -8.14 -24.21
N THR A 199 13.93 -9.33 -23.65
CA THR A 199 15.04 -9.74 -22.79
C THR A 199 15.58 -11.10 -23.19
N ASN A 200 16.85 -11.32 -22.92
CA ASN A 200 17.42 -12.67 -22.99
C ASN A 200 16.91 -13.50 -21.82
N SER A 201 16.25 -14.60 -22.12
CA SER A 201 15.67 -15.46 -21.09
C SER A 201 15.95 -16.94 -21.36
N TYR A 202 16.20 -17.67 -20.28
CA TYR A 202 16.25 -19.14 -20.33
C TYR A 202 14.87 -19.78 -20.58
N ILE A 203 13.77 -19.08 -20.36
CA ILE A 203 12.40 -19.59 -20.56
C ILE A 203 12.14 -19.93 -22.04
N GLY A 204 12.76 -19.24 -22.97
CA GLY A 204 12.70 -19.54 -24.41
C GLY A 204 13.95 -20.22 -24.94
N SER A 205 14.75 -20.85 -24.07
CA SER A 205 16.00 -21.50 -24.48
C SER A 205 15.72 -22.70 -25.37
N PHE A 206 16.61 -22.94 -26.32
CA PHE A 206 16.55 -24.06 -27.23
C PHE A 206 17.91 -24.76 -27.34
N TYR A 207 17.89 -26.03 -27.66
CA TYR A 207 19.10 -26.81 -27.98
C TYR A 207 19.54 -26.47 -29.40
N THR A 208 20.78 -26.07 -29.56
CA THR A 208 21.42 -26.08 -30.88
C THR A 208 21.97 -27.49 -31.08
N GLY A 209 21.58 -28.16 -32.16
CA GLY A 209 22.00 -29.54 -32.43
C GLY A 209 23.49 -29.77 -32.70
N ALA A 210 24.33 -28.75 -32.54
CA ALA A 210 25.77 -28.80 -32.80
C ALA A 210 26.59 -29.40 -31.64
N THR A 211 26.07 -29.36 -30.40
CA THR A 211 26.76 -29.92 -29.22
C THR A 211 25.71 -30.33 -28.18
N GLU A 212 25.74 -31.58 -27.73
CA GLU A 212 24.85 -32.06 -26.69
C GLU A 212 24.97 -31.20 -25.40
N GLY A 213 23.84 -30.76 -24.86
CA GLY A 213 23.78 -30.08 -23.59
C GLY A 213 23.99 -28.57 -23.62
N VAL A 214 24.16 -27.94 -24.80
CA VAL A 214 24.31 -26.48 -24.88
C VAL A 214 22.96 -25.80 -25.11
N TRP A 215 22.46 -25.16 -24.07
CA TRP A 215 21.28 -24.30 -24.13
C TRP A 215 21.65 -22.91 -24.64
N GLN A 216 20.89 -22.42 -25.57
CA GLN A 216 21.01 -21.04 -26.05
C GLN A 216 19.82 -20.23 -25.52
N SER A 217 20.11 -19.09 -24.92
CA SER A 217 19.07 -18.15 -24.52
C SER A 217 18.40 -17.54 -25.75
N SER A 218 17.10 -17.44 -25.74
CA SER A 218 16.36 -16.74 -26.77
C SER A 218 15.93 -15.35 -26.34
N LEU A 219 15.67 -14.50 -27.29
CA LEU A 219 15.09 -13.17 -27.08
C LEU A 219 13.57 -13.34 -26.91
N VAL A 220 13.08 -13.05 -25.73
CA VAL A 220 11.65 -13.21 -25.38
C VAL A 220 11.04 -11.83 -25.15
N ASN A 221 9.86 -11.59 -25.73
CA ASN A 221 9.07 -10.40 -25.42
C ASN A 221 8.34 -10.63 -24.09
N MET A 222 8.52 -9.72 -23.12
CA MET A 222 8.07 -9.90 -21.73
C MET A 222 6.59 -9.69 -21.54
N PHE A 223 5.95 -8.84 -22.35
CA PHE A 223 4.53 -8.55 -22.27
C PHE A 223 3.97 -8.09 -23.62
N VAL A 224 2.66 -8.07 -23.73
CA VAL A 224 1.98 -7.53 -24.91
C VAL A 224 1.91 -5.99 -24.77
N PRO A 225 2.51 -5.21 -25.67
CA PRO A 225 2.46 -3.76 -25.59
C PRO A 225 1.03 -3.26 -25.77
N ASN A 226 0.65 -2.28 -24.93
CA ASN A 226 -0.68 -1.69 -24.98
C ASN A 226 -0.60 -0.15 -25.00
N SER A 227 -0.88 0.43 -26.16
CA SER A 227 -0.88 1.88 -26.35
C SER A 227 -2.11 2.58 -25.76
N ALA A 228 -3.13 1.85 -25.33
CA ALA A 228 -4.33 2.40 -24.70
C ALA A 228 -4.15 2.72 -23.21
N ILE A 229 -3.04 2.29 -22.61
CA ILE A 229 -2.77 2.55 -21.18
C ILE A 229 -2.71 4.05 -20.91
N HIS A 230 -3.37 4.44 -19.83
CA HIS A 230 -3.50 5.83 -19.39
C HIS A 230 -3.42 5.93 -17.85
N SER A 231 -3.36 7.15 -17.32
CA SER A 231 -3.40 7.40 -15.88
C SER A 231 -4.68 6.88 -15.23
N GLU A 232 -4.56 6.27 -14.06
CA GLU A 232 -5.69 5.92 -13.18
C GLU A 232 -6.44 7.18 -12.75
N ARG A 233 -7.71 7.02 -12.39
CA ARG A 233 -8.58 8.12 -11.96
C ARG A 233 -9.27 7.78 -10.66
N SER A 234 -9.16 8.69 -9.69
CA SER A 234 -9.81 8.61 -8.39
C SER A 234 -10.74 9.82 -8.23
N ASN A 235 -12.05 9.60 -8.15
CA ASN A 235 -13.05 10.62 -7.89
C ASN A 235 -13.36 10.61 -6.40
N LYS A 236 -13.04 11.72 -5.72
CA LYS A 236 -13.12 11.88 -4.27
C LYS A 236 -14.22 12.87 -3.91
N TYR A 237 -15.08 12.46 -3.01
CA TYR A 237 -16.15 13.25 -2.43
C TYR A 237 -15.94 13.35 -0.93
N ASN A 238 -16.08 14.53 -0.38
CA ASN A 238 -15.99 14.75 1.06
C ASN A 238 -17.06 15.74 1.51
N ILE A 239 -17.65 15.45 2.67
CA ILE A 239 -18.48 16.36 3.44
C ILE A 239 -17.93 16.45 4.84
N GLY A 240 -17.77 17.65 5.36
CA GLY A 240 -17.19 17.87 6.68
C GLY A 240 -17.82 18.99 7.45
N VAL A 241 -17.60 18.96 8.76
CA VAL A 241 -18.01 20.01 9.69
C VAL A 241 -16.86 20.34 10.64
N ASP A 242 -16.61 21.63 10.85
CA ASP A 242 -15.72 22.14 11.88
C ASP A 242 -16.56 22.93 12.89
N ALA A 243 -16.43 22.62 14.17
CA ALA A 243 -17.14 23.30 15.25
C ALA A 243 -16.17 23.67 16.37
N SER A 244 -16.29 24.91 16.87
CA SER A 244 -15.66 25.38 18.10
C SER A 244 -16.72 25.84 19.05
N LEU A 245 -16.71 25.30 20.26
CA LEU A 245 -17.75 25.55 21.26
C LEU A 245 -17.11 26.04 22.58
N TRP A 246 -17.71 27.08 23.18
CA TRP A 246 -17.30 27.69 24.46
C TRP A 246 -15.83 28.13 24.51
N GLY A 247 -15.17 28.33 23.36
CA GLY A 247 -13.74 28.59 23.29
C GLY A 247 -12.86 27.46 23.83
N LYS A 248 -13.41 26.26 24.01
CA LYS A 248 -12.73 25.13 24.67
C LYS A 248 -12.78 23.82 23.90
N LEU A 249 -13.90 23.53 23.27
CA LEU A 249 -14.10 22.30 22.50
C LEU A 249 -13.99 22.61 21.00
N PHE A 250 -13.03 21.97 20.36
CA PHE A 250 -12.90 21.98 18.90
C PHE A 250 -13.19 20.56 18.37
N VAL A 251 -14.09 20.46 17.39
CA VAL A 251 -14.49 19.20 16.77
C VAL A 251 -14.38 19.34 15.26
N THR A 252 -13.74 18.37 14.61
CA THR A 252 -13.76 18.20 13.16
C THR A 252 -14.34 16.82 12.86
N ALA A 253 -15.28 16.75 11.94
CA ALA A 253 -15.83 15.47 11.45
C ALA A 253 -15.95 15.52 9.93
N ASP A 254 -15.47 14.47 9.27
CA ASP A 254 -15.48 14.30 7.84
C ASP A 254 -16.04 12.93 7.47
N ALA A 255 -16.78 12.86 6.37
CA ALA A 255 -17.15 11.61 5.72
C ALA A 255 -16.73 11.68 4.25
N PHE A 256 -16.17 10.61 3.73
CA PHE A 256 -15.60 10.58 2.40
C PHE A 256 -15.97 9.31 1.61
N LEU A 257 -15.95 9.49 0.30
CA LEU A 257 -16.10 8.42 -0.68
C LEU A 257 -15.07 8.66 -1.80
N ASP A 258 -14.24 7.66 -2.07
CA ASP A 258 -13.28 7.64 -3.17
C ASP A 258 -13.61 6.48 -4.12
N LYS A 259 -13.86 6.81 -5.39
CA LYS A 259 -14.09 5.83 -6.46
C LYS A 259 -12.91 5.86 -7.42
N ARG A 260 -12.06 4.85 -7.35
CA ARG A 260 -10.92 4.67 -8.22
C ARG A 260 -11.30 3.78 -9.40
N THR A 261 -10.98 4.22 -10.60
CA THR A 261 -11.25 3.53 -11.86
C THR A 261 -10.04 3.58 -12.77
N GLY A 262 -9.97 2.63 -13.70
CA GLY A 262 -8.84 2.54 -14.60
C GLY A 262 -7.55 2.14 -13.89
N ILE A 263 -7.65 1.37 -12.80
CA ILE A 263 -6.48 0.81 -12.12
C ILE A 263 -5.78 -0.12 -13.10
N LEU A 264 -4.48 0.08 -13.26
CA LEU A 264 -3.67 -0.76 -14.11
C LEU A 264 -3.51 -2.14 -13.47
N THR A 265 -3.96 -3.16 -14.15
CA THR A 265 -3.89 -4.55 -13.67
C THR A 265 -3.56 -5.51 -14.81
N LEU A 266 -3.08 -6.69 -14.45
CA LEU A 266 -2.93 -7.78 -15.40
C LEU A 266 -4.31 -8.24 -15.87
N ASP A 267 -4.52 -8.26 -17.18
CA ASP A 267 -5.77 -8.71 -17.79
C ASP A 267 -5.69 -10.21 -18.09
N ASN A 268 -6.24 -11.01 -17.21
CA ASN A 268 -6.26 -12.46 -17.32
C ASN A 268 -7.30 -13.01 -18.33
N SER A 269 -8.04 -12.13 -19.02
CA SER A 269 -9.02 -12.53 -20.02
C SER A 269 -8.40 -12.97 -21.35
N ILE A 270 -7.09 -12.72 -21.56
CA ILE A 270 -6.38 -13.15 -22.75
C ILE A 270 -6.07 -14.63 -22.69
N MET A 271 -6.51 -15.34 -23.72
CA MET A 271 -6.32 -16.77 -23.80
C MET A 271 -4.83 -17.15 -23.91
N GLY A 272 -4.41 -18.15 -23.11
CA GLY A 272 -3.01 -18.60 -23.02
C GLY A 272 -2.36 -19.10 -24.32
N TYR A 273 -3.16 -19.46 -25.36
CA TYR A 273 -2.59 -19.87 -26.65
C TYR A 273 -1.94 -18.73 -27.45
N TYR A 274 -2.14 -17.47 -27.04
CA TYR A 274 -1.39 -16.32 -27.56
C TYR A 274 0.10 -16.38 -27.20
N GLY A 275 0.49 -17.29 -26.31
CA GLY A 275 1.88 -17.51 -25.91
C GLY A 275 2.48 -16.40 -25.06
N LYS A 276 1.69 -15.41 -24.64
CA LYS A 276 2.10 -14.28 -23.79
C LYS A 276 1.04 -14.05 -22.72
N ASN A 277 1.44 -14.19 -21.47
CA ASN A 277 0.51 -14.12 -20.34
C ASN A 277 0.41 -12.73 -19.71
N ASN A 278 1.30 -11.78 -20.07
CA ASN A 278 1.36 -10.49 -19.43
C ASN A 278 0.76 -9.41 -20.35
N TYR A 279 -0.52 -9.14 -20.19
CA TYR A 279 -1.23 -8.04 -20.85
C TYR A 279 -1.79 -7.11 -19.78
N PHE A 280 -1.28 -5.89 -19.73
CA PHE A 280 -1.72 -4.88 -18.79
C PHE A 280 -2.81 -3.99 -19.38
N ASN A 281 -3.85 -3.72 -18.60
CA ASN A 281 -4.95 -2.90 -19.01
C ASN A 281 -5.53 -2.07 -17.85
N ASN A 282 -6.11 -0.91 -18.14
CA ASN A 282 -6.75 -0.03 -17.15
C ASN A 282 -8.20 -0.45 -16.88
N ILE A 283 -8.40 -1.63 -16.29
CA ILE A 283 -9.73 -2.22 -16.06
C ILE A 283 -10.13 -2.32 -14.59
N GLY A 284 -9.16 -2.24 -13.68
CA GLY A 284 -9.42 -2.36 -12.25
C GLY A 284 -10.29 -1.20 -11.72
N LYS A 285 -11.11 -1.52 -10.73
CA LYS A 285 -11.99 -0.56 -10.03
C LYS A 285 -12.00 -0.86 -8.54
N MET A 286 -11.97 0.18 -7.72
CA MET A 286 -12.00 0.08 -6.27
C MET A 286 -12.79 1.25 -5.69
N THR A 287 -13.59 0.99 -4.68
CA THR A 287 -14.28 2.00 -3.89
C THR A 287 -13.72 2.03 -2.48
N ASN A 288 -13.41 3.22 -1.99
CA ASN A 288 -12.99 3.45 -0.61
C ASN A 288 -13.96 4.44 0.06
N ARG A 289 -14.38 4.15 1.30
CA ARG A 289 -15.30 4.98 2.06
C ARG A 289 -14.97 4.95 3.55
N GLY A 290 -15.26 6.05 4.20
CA GLY A 290 -15.00 6.14 5.62
C GLY A 290 -15.45 7.46 6.23
N PHE A 291 -15.10 7.62 7.50
CA PHE A 291 -15.27 8.86 8.23
C PHE A 291 -14.09 9.07 9.19
N GLU A 292 -13.89 10.33 9.55
CA GLU A 292 -12.87 10.76 10.50
C GLU A 292 -13.50 11.75 11.46
N ILE A 293 -13.24 11.60 12.75
CA ILE A 293 -13.71 12.51 13.79
C ILE A 293 -12.54 12.81 14.71
N SER A 294 -12.29 14.08 14.95
CA SER A 294 -11.34 14.52 15.97
C SER A 294 -12.00 15.53 16.90
N ALA A 295 -11.64 15.49 18.17
CA ALA A 295 -12.09 16.39 19.18
C ALA A 295 -10.93 16.81 20.07
N LEU A 296 -10.85 18.10 20.37
CA LEU A 296 -9.90 18.69 21.31
C LEU A 296 -10.69 19.51 22.34
N TRP A 297 -10.59 19.14 23.59
CA TRP A 297 -11.07 19.95 24.70
C TRP A 297 -9.88 20.55 25.43
N SER A 298 -9.86 21.86 25.68
CA SER A 298 -8.82 22.50 26.45
C SER A 298 -9.39 23.59 27.36
N ASP A 299 -8.86 23.67 28.57
CA ASP A 299 -9.15 24.77 29.51
C ASP A 299 -7.85 25.15 30.24
N GLN A 300 -7.61 26.45 30.34
CA GLN A 300 -6.42 27.00 30.98
C GLN A 300 -6.83 28.03 32.05
N ARG A 301 -6.28 27.86 33.24
CA ARG A 301 -6.40 28.77 34.36
C ARG A 301 -5.01 29.26 34.75
N ARG A 302 -4.96 30.21 35.72
CA ARG A 302 -3.72 30.82 36.11
C ARG A 302 -2.63 29.83 36.52
N ASP A 303 -2.97 28.85 37.34
CA ASP A 303 -2.01 27.89 37.94
C ASP A 303 -2.08 26.49 37.39
N TRP A 304 -3.11 26.20 36.62
CA TRP A 304 -3.31 24.87 36.01
C TRP A 304 -3.99 24.99 34.65
N GLY A 305 -3.75 24.00 33.84
CA GLY A 305 -4.38 23.84 32.55
C GLY A 305 -4.47 22.35 32.17
N TYR A 306 -5.41 22.03 31.33
CA TYR A 306 -5.51 20.68 30.78
C TYR A 306 -6.04 20.70 29.34
N SER A 307 -5.64 19.71 28.59
CA SER A 307 -6.21 19.42 27.29
C SER A 307 -6.43 17.93 27.15
N VAL A 308 -7.51 17.57 26.49
CA VAL A 308 -7.83 16.19 26.12
C VAL A 308 -8.14 16.19 24.63
N ASN A 309 -7.47 15.34 23.88
CA ASN A 309 -7.73 15.11 22.47
C ASN A 309 -8.12 13.67 22.22
N ALA A 310 -9.05 13.47 21.31
CA ALA A 310 -9.44 12.15 20.83
C ALA A 310 -9.62 12.20 19.32
N ALA A 311 -9.22 11.14 18.65
CA ALA A 311 -9.49 10.96 17.24
C ALA A 311 -9.87 9.54 16.92
N VAL A 312 -10.77 9.36 15.97
CA VAL A 312 -11.18 8.06 15.44
C VAL A 312 -11.36 8.18 13.93
N SER A 313 -10.84 7.21 13.21
CA SER A 313 -11.03 7.08 11.78
C SER A 313 -11.50 5.67 11.45
N PHE A 314 -12.46 5.57 10.57
CA PHE A 314 -12.89 4.33 9.94
C PHE A 314 -12.69 4.44 8.44
N ASN A 315 -12.06 3.43 7.83
CA ASN A 315 -11.76 3.39 6.42
C ASN A 315 -11.90 1.96 5.89
N ARG A 316 -12.72 1.77 4.86
CA ARG A 316 -12.88 0.46 4.20
C ARG A 316 -12.87 0.61 2.69
N ASN A 317 -11.93 -0.08 2.07
CA ASN A 317 -11.93 -0.24 0.62
C ASN A 317 -12.65 -1.53 0.20
N THR A 318 -13.06 -1.57 -1.06
CA THR A 318 -13.68 -2.75 -1.69
C THR A 318 -13.18 -2.83 -3.12
N ILE A 319 -12.73 -4.00 -3.52
CA ILE A 319 -12.41 -4.33 -4.91
C ILE A 319 -13.74 -4.47 -5.67
N ASP A 320 -14.03 -3.52 -6.56
CA ASP A 320 -15.25 -3.58 -7.37
C ASP A 320 -15.03 -4.46 -8.61
N TYR A 321 -13.80 -4.44 -9.16
CA TYR A 321 -13.39 -5.26 -10.30
C TYR A 321 -11.86 -5.27 -10.46
N MET A 322 -11.23 -6.44 -10.70
CA MET A 322 -9.78 -6.60 -10.87
C MET A 322 -9.40 -7.63 -11.94
N ALA A 323 -10.24 -7.91 -12.94
CA ALA A 323 -10.00 -8.95 -13.96
C ALA A 323 -9.68 -10.33 -13.35
N GLU A 324 -10.30 -10.63 -12.25
CA GLU A 324 -10.20 -11.93 -11.59
C GLU A 324 -10.70 -13.04 -12.53
N VAL A 325 -9.97 -14.14 -12.61
CA VAL A 325 -10.47 -15.35 -13.25
C VAL A 325 -11.70 -15.80 -12.46
N ALA A 326 -12.82 -16.04 -13.14
CA ALA A 326 -14.06 -16.44 -12.49
C ALA A 326 -13.81 -17.61 -11.54
N PRO A 327 -13.95 -17.44 -10.22
CA PRO A 327 -13.70 -18.53 -9.27
C PRO A 327 -14.74 -19.62 -9.39
N ALA A 328 -14.39 -20.84 -8.98
CA ALA A 328 -15.32 -21.96 -8.99
C ALA A 328 -16.50 -21.73 -8.02
N TYR A 329 -16.24 -21.04 -6.91
CA TYR A 329 -17.21 -20.76 -5.86
C TYR A 329 -17.13 -19.29 -5.43
N ASP A 330 -18.26 -18.71 -5.03
CA ASP A 330 -18.34 -17.30 -4.60
C ASP A 330 -17.43 -17.00 -3.39
N TYR A 331 -17.19 -17.99 -2.53
CA TYR A 331 -16.32 -17.82 -1.38
C TYR A 331 -14.82 -17.78 -1.73
N ASN A 332 -14.42 -18.12 -2.95
CA ASN A 332 -13.04 -17.95 -3.42
C ASN A 332 -12.80 -16.51 -3.97
N ALA A 333 -13.87 -15.78 -4.34
CA ALA A 333 -13.75 -14.50 -5.03
C ALA A 333 -12.99 -13.45 -4.19
N GLU A 334 -12.07 -12.70 -4.81
CA GLU A 334 -11.43 -11.52 -4.25
C GLU A 334 -12.27 -10.26 -4.47
N THR A 335 -12.99 -10.20 -5.61
CA THR A 335 -13.93 -9.14 -5.92
C THR A 335 -15.02 -9.04 -4.84
N GLY A 336 -15.34 -7.83 -4.42
CA GLY A 336 -16.28 -7.56 -3.32
C GLY A 336 -15.61 -7.50 -1.93
N ARG A 337 -14.33 -7.81 -1.81
CA ARG A 337 -13.57 -7.77 -0.55
C ARG A 337 -12.63 -6.57 -0.48
N PRO A 338 -12.16 -6.21 0.73
CA PRO A 338 -11.06 -5.28 0.88
C PRO A 338 -9.78 -5.80 0.21
N TYR A 339 -9.03 -4.89 -0.42
CA TYR A 339 -7.73 -5.20 -0.98
C TYR A 339 -6.78 -5.75 0.08
N GLY A 340 -6.05 -6.82 -0.25
CA GLY A 340 -5.13 -7.49 0.65
C GLY A 340 -5.83 -8.32 1.74
N THR A 341 -7.12 -8.66 1.57
CA THR A 341 -7.80 -9.61 2.46
C THR A 341 -7.01 -10.91 2.52
N LEU A 342 -6.70 -11.36 3.72
CA LEU A 342 -5.96 -12.60 3.91
C LEU A 342 -6.82 -13.79 3.52
N ILE A 343 -6.33 -14.54 2.55
CA ILE A 343 -6.96 -15.76 2.01
C ILE A 343 -6.12 -16.99 2.34
N GLY A 344 -6.76 -18.13 2.48
CA GLY A 344 -6.11 -19.40 2.77
C GLY A 344 -7.13 -20.49 3.09
N LEU A 345 -6.63 -21.63 3.52
CA LEU A 345 -7.44 -22.75 4.00
C LEU A 345 -7.91 -22.50 5.43
N VAL A 346 -9.12 -22.87 5.76
CA VAL A 346 -9.68 -22.72 7.12
C VAL A 346 -9.25 -23.89 8.00
N ALA A 347 -8.48 -23.61 9.05
CA ALA A 347 -8.05 -24.64 9.99
C ALA A 347 -9.22 -25.17 10.85
N ASP A 348 -9.32 -26.49 10.97
CA ASP A 348 -10.29 -27.22 11.80
C ASP A 348 -9.58 -28.07 12.88
N GLY A 349 -8.52 -27.52 13.46
CA GLY A 349 -7.71 -28.19 14.49
C GLY A 349 -6.50 -28.94 13.92
N PHE A 350 -6.10 -30.00 14.61
CA PHE A 350 -4.95 -30.83 14.25
C PHE A 350 -5.42 -32.28 14.02
N TYR A 351 -4.74 -32.97 13.12
CA TYR A 351 -4.91 -34.41 12.98
C TYR A 351 -4.49 -35.13 14.27
N ASP A 352 -5.32 -36.06 14.75
CA ASP A 352 -4.98 -36.94 15.87
C ASP A 352 -4.40 -38.27 15.37
N VAL A 353 -3.72 -38.99 16.21
CA VAL A 353 -3.23 -40.36 15.94
C VAL A 353 -4.37 -41.27 15.48
N SER A 354 -5.58 -41.07 16.03
CA SER A 354 -6.78 -41.84 15.67
C SER A 354 -7.28 -41.61 14.23
N ASP A 355 -6.82 -40.55 13.55
CA ASP A 355 -7.21 -40.23 12.18
C ASP A 355 -6.43 -41.04 11.14
N PHE A 356 -5.44 -41.79 11.58
CA PHE A 356 -4.57 -42.59 10.71
C PHE A 356 -4.75 -44.08 10.92
N ASN A 357 -4.50 -44.85 9.86
CA ASN A 357 -4.35 -46.29 9.88
C ASN A 357 -2.96 -46.72 10.40
N ASP A 358 -2.77 -48.00 10.66
CA ASP A 358 -1.50 -48.54 11.15
C ASP A 358 -0.34 -48.39 10.14
N ASP A 359 -0.65 -48.22 8.86
CA ASP A 359 0.30 -47.97 7.78
C ASP A 359 0.66 -46.50 7.61
N GLY A 360 0.08 -45.61 8.41
CA GLY A 360 0.29 -44.17 8.38
C GLY A 360 -0.56 -43.44 7.32
N SER A 361 -1.43 -44.14 6.60
CA SER A 361 -2.40 -43.50 5.70
C SER A 361 -3.55 -42.86 6.47
N LEU A 362 -4.12 -41.78 5.94
CA LEU A 362 -5.31 -41.16 6.49
C LEU A 362 -6.52 -42.11 6.36
N ARG A 363 -7.37 -42.20 7.36
CA ARG A 363 -8.56 -43.07 7.36
C ARG A 363 -9.56 -42.62 6.31
N ASP A 364 -10.29 -43.60 5.78
CA ASP A 364 -11.43 -43.38 4.88
C ASP A 364 -12.47 -42.46 5.54
N GLY A 365 -13.04 -41.53 4.74
CA GLY A 365 -14.06 -40.59 5.17
C GLY A 365 -13.51 -39.25 5.71
N LEU A 366 -12.19 -39.14 5.82
CA LEU A 366 -11.54 -37.82 6.06
C LEU A 366 -11.11 -37.21 4.71
N PRO A 367 -11.27 -35.86 4.54
CA PRO A 367 -10.83 -35.19 3.34
C PRO A 367 -9.33 -35.37 3.11
N GLN A 368 -8.95 -35.70 1.88
CA GLN A 368 -7.55 -35.97 1.51
C GLN A 368 -6.86 -34.65 1.11
N PRO A 369 -5.79 -34.20 1.78
CA PRO A 369 -5.07 -33.00 1.39
C PRO A 369 -4.27 -33.21 0.09
N MET A 370 -4.51 -32.36 -0.90
CA MET A 370 -3.85 -32.42 -2.21
C MET A 370 -2.47 -31.74 -2.24
N PHE A 371 -2.09 -31.07 -1.19
CA PHE A 371 -0.82 -30.35 -1.07
C PHE A 371 0.32 -31.20 -0.47
N GLY A 372 0.08 -32.44 -0.09
CA GLY A 372 1.09 -33.36 0.42
C GLY A 372 0.57 -34.33 1.46
N SER A 373 1.43 -35.24 1.92
CA SER A 373 1.12 -36.17 3.00
C SER A 373 1.09 -35.45 4.35
N VAL A 374 0.15 -35.83 5.20
CA VAL A 374 -0.01 -35.30 6.55
C VAL A 374 0.29 -36.36 7.60
N GLN A 375 0.55 -35.93 8.82
CA GLN A 375 0.85 -36.77 9.97
C GLN A 375 0.08 -36.27 11.22
N PRO A 376 -0.04 -37.07 12.28
CA PRO A 376 -0.62 -36.60 13.52
C PRO A 376 0.07 -35.33 14.02
N GLY A 377 -0.75 -34.31 14.38
CA GLY A 377 -0.28 -33.01 14.82
C GLY A 377 -0.12 -31.97 13.71
N ASP A 378 -0.28 -32.33 12.45
CA ASP A 378 -0.40 -31.38 11.35
C ASP A 378 -1.75 -30.68 11.39
N ILE A 379 -1.84 -29.48 10.79
CA ILE A 379 -3.10 -28.73 10.74
C ILE A 379 -4.09 -29.47 9.82
N ARG A 380 -5.30 -29.72 10.35
CA ARG A 380 -6.43 -30.20 9.57
C ARG A 380 -7.22 -29.02 9.02
N TYR A 381 -7.57 -29.06 7.75
CA TYR A 381 -8.32 -28.00 7.08
C TYR A 381 -9.71 -28.50 6.67
N LEU A 382 -10.65 -27.55 6.56
CA LEU A 382 -11.99 -27.82 6.09
C LEU A 382 -12.04 -28.05 4.59
N ASP A 383 -12.81 -29.08 4.18
CA ASP A 383 -13.26 -29.30 2.81
C ASP A 383 -14.57 -28.52 2.63
N LEU A 384 -14.50 -27.34 1.99
CA LEU A 384 -15.63 -26.41 1.90
C LEU A 384 -16.61 -26.77 0.78
N ASP A 385 -16.16 -27.45 -0.27
CA ASP A 385 -16.99 -27.87 -1.39
C ASP A 385 -17.51 -29.30 -1.26
N ASN A 386 -17.11 -30.02 -0.21
CA ASN A 386 -17.44 -31.43 0.07
C ASN A 386 -17.01 -32.39 -1.07
N SER A 387 -15.89 -32.10 -1.69
CA SER A 387 -15.32 -32.95 -2.75
C SER A 387 -14.66 -34.21 -2.22
N GLY A 388 -14.36 -34.25 -0.91
CA GLY A 388 -13.54 -35.27 -0.26
C GLY A 388 -12.04 -34.99 -0.36
N TYR A 389 -11.65 -33.84 -0.89
CA TYR A 389 -10.29 -33.40 -1.01
C TYR A 389 -10.16 -31.99 -0.42
N VAL A 390 -8.98 -31.65 0.10
CA VAL A 390 -8.65 -30.27 0.47
C VAL A 390 -7.69 -29.73 -0.57
N ASP A 391 -8.15 -28.78 -1.38
CA ASP A 391 -7.38 -28.21 -2.49
C ASP A 391 -7.57 -26.70 -2.65
N GLN A 392 -7.30 -26.15 -3.83
CA GLN A 392 -7.45 -24.74 -4.12
C GLN A 392 -8.90 -24.24 -4.10
N ASN A 393 -9.88 -25.16 -4.27
CA ASN A 393 -11.29 -24.80 -4.23
C ASN A 393 -11.75 -24.49 -2.79
N ASP A 394 -11.02 -24.94 -1.76
CA ASP A 394 -11.31 -24.68 -0.35
C ASP A 394 -10.68 -23.40 0.20
N VAL A 395 -9.93 -22.69 -0.65
CA VAL A 395 -9.32 -21.42 -0.26
C VAL A 395 -10.39 -20.35 -0.12
N THR A 396 -10.43 -19.70 1.03
CA THR A 396 -11.38 -18.62 1.32
C THR A 396 -10.76 -17.54 2.19
N LYS A 397 -11.56 -16.56 2.60
CA LYS A 397 -11.14 -15.52 3.52
C LYS A 397 -10.89 -16.10 4.91
N ILE A 398 -9.66 -16.02 5.38
CA ILE A 398 -9.26 -16.46 6.73
C ILE A 398 -8.93 -15.30 7.69
N GLY A 399 -8.81 -14.09 7.16
CA GLY A 399 -8.50 -12.90 7.96
C GLY A 399 -8.93 -11.63 7.27
N LYS A 400 -8.58 -10.49 7.87
CA LYS A 400 -8.77 -9.16 7.30
C LYS A 400 -7.53 -8.74 6.50
N SER A 401 -7.63 -7.61 5.83
CA SER A 401 -6.49 -6.92 5.23
C SER A 401 -5.46 -6.54 6.31
N PRO A 402 -4.15 -6.47 5.99
CA PRO A 402 -3.15 -5.91 6.89
C PRO A 402 -3.34 -4.40 7.12
N TYR A 403 -4.11 -3.73 6.27
CA TYR A 403 -4.44 -2.32 6.42
C TYR A 403 -5.61 -2.16 7.40
N PRO A 404 -5.41 -1.48 8.57
CA PRO A 404 -6.45 -1.38 9.59
C PRO A 404 -7.65 -0.58 9.09
N GLU A 405 -8.85 -1.07 9.39
CA GLU A 405 -10.09 -0.34 9.12
C GLU A 405 -10.33 0.78 10.14
N TRP A 406 -9.86 0.60 11.35
CA TRP A 406 -10.00 1.56 12.44
C TRP A 406 -8.65 2.03 12.93
N THR A 407 -8.51 3.34 13.09
CA THR A 407 -7.44 3.95 13.86
C THR A 407 -8.05 4.87 14.91
N TYR A 408 -7.49 4.89 16.11
CA TYR A 408 -7.99 5.72 17.18
C TYR A 408 -6.85 6.17 18.07
N SER A 409 -7.01 7.36 18.63
CA SER A 409 -6.07 7.89 19.61
C SER A 409 -6.80 8.70 20.68
N VAL A 410 -6.28 8.66 21.90
CA VAL A 410 -6.69 9.50 23.01
C VAL A 410 -5.44 10.03 23.69
N GLY A 411 -5.33 11.34 23.83
CA GLY A 411 -4.26 11.98 24.55
C GLY A 411 -4.77 12.96 25.60
N ALA A 412 -4.03 13.12 26.65
CA ALA A 412 -4.30 14.16 27.62
C ALA A 412 -3.02 14.82 28.10
N MET A 413 -3.08 16.11 28.37
CA MET A 413 -2.03 16.89 28.97
C MET A 413 -2.59 17.65 30.15
N PHE A 414 -1.89 17.62 31.24
CA PHE A 414 -2.20 18.37 32.45
C PHE A 414 -0.98 19.15 32.91
N ARG A 415 -1.18 20.43 33.21
CA ARG A 415 -0.16 21.34 33.74
C ARG A 415 -0.61 21.92 35.07
N TYR A 416 0.28 21.87 36.05
CA TYR A 416 0.06 22.49 37.34
C TYR A 416 1.36 23.17 37.81
N LYS A 417 1.35 24.51 37.91
CA LYS A 417 2.53 25.30 38.24
C LYS A 417 3.74 24.96 37.38
N GLY A 418 4.74 24.30 37.92
CA GLY A 418 5.95 23.90 37.22
C GLY A 418 5.97 22.44 36.77
N PHE A 419 4.87 21.71 36.91
CA PHE A 419 4.75 20.30 36.54
C PHE A 419 3.88 20.12 35.30
N ASP A 420 4.36 19.34 34.34
CA ASP A 420 3.61 18.93 33.16
C ASP A 420 3.51 17.41 33.15
N PHE A 421 2.32 16.90 32.93
CA PHE A 421 2.04 15.48 32.72
C PHE A 421 1.29 15.28 31.42
N SER A 422 1.72 14.34 30.58
CA SER A 422 1.03 13.99 29.35
C SER A 422 1.06 12.51 29.10
N PHE A 423 0.01 12.00 28.44
CA PHE A 423 0.00 10.65 27.88
C PHE A 423 -0.68 10.65 26.53
N LEU A 424 -0.35 9.68 25.72
CA LEU A 424 -0.99 9.36 24.45
C LEU A 424 -1.20 7.85 24.38
N LEU A 425 -2.42 7.46 24.06
CA LEU A 425 -2.78 6.10 23.69
C LEU A 425 -3.25 6.12 22.25
N ASP A 426 -2.67 5.29 21.44
CA ASP A 426 -3.08 5.07 20.06
C ASP A 426 -3.27 3.59 19.79
N GLY A 427 -4.12 3.28 18.84
CA GLY A 427 -4.42 1.91 18.51
C GLY A 427 -5.04 1.76 17.14
N ILE A 428 -4.96 0.54 16.66
CA ILE A 428 -5.55 0.10 15.40
C ILE A 428 -6.43 -1.10 15.64
N ALA A 429 -7.46 -1.26 14.81
CA ALA A 429 -8.30 -2.45 14.81
C ALA A 429 -8.82 -2.76 13.41
N GLY A 430 -9.32 -3.98 13.23
CA GLY A 430 -9.86 -4.39 11.94
C GLY A 430 -8.80 -4.77 10.92
N ALA A 431 -7.59 -5.14 11.36
CA ALA A 431 -6.52 -5.69 10.54
C ALA A 431 -6.17 -7.11 10.98
N SER A 432 -5.54 -7.85 10.08
CA SER A 432 -4.91 -9.14 10.37
C SER A 432 -3.45 -9.09 9.96
N TYR A 433 -2.60 -9.69 10.76
CA TYR A 433 -1.19 -9.86 10.44
C TYR A 433 -0.92 -11.31 10.08
N ASN A 434 -0.26 -11.53 8.96
CA ASN A 434 0.15 -12.87 8.55
C ASN A 434 1.46 -13.25 9.25
N LEU A 435 1.39 -14.18 10.17
CA LEU A 435 2.58 -14.65 10.90
C LEU A 435 3.58 -15.37 10.00
N LEU A 436 3.13 -15.96 8.88
CA LEU A 436 4.01 -16.65 7.93
C LEU A 436 4.90 -15.71 7.12
N ASP A 437 4.60 -14.40 7.07
CA ASP A 437 5.48 -13.40 6.44
C ASP A 437 6.84 -13.30 7.15
N ASN A 438 6.94 -13.84 8.37
CA ASN A 438 8.18 -13.96 9.10
C ASN A 438 8.35 -15.40 9.64
N SER A 439 8.48 -16.35 8.72
CA SER A 439 8.57 -17.78 9.03
C SER A 439 9.72 -18.13 9.98
N VAL A 440 10.85 -17.42 9.89
CA VAL A 440 12.01 -17.63 10.78
C VAL A 440 11.66 -17.37 12.25
N GLN A 441 10.73 -16.44 12.52
CA GLN A 441 10.31 -16.11 13.89
C GLN A 441 9.09 -16.91 14.37
N THR A 442 8.27 -17.40 13.46
CA THR A 442 7.00 -18.03 13.79
C THR A 442 7.01 -19.54 13.66
N MET A 443 7.87 -20.08 12.79
CA MET A 443 8.01 -21.52 12.58
C MET A 443 9.31 -22.01 13.23
N ALA A 444 9.19 -22.99 14.14
CA ALA A 444 10.32 -23.55 14.82
C ALA A 444 11.27 -24.27 13.83
N PHE A 445 12.57 -24.02 13.97
CA PHE A 445 13.67 -24.64 13.21
C PHE A 445 13.71 -24.37 11.70
N VAL A 446 12.84 -23.52 11.17
CA VAL A 446 12.88 -23.11 9.75
C VAL A 446 14.10 -22.22 9.50
N ASP A 447 14.82 -22.44 8.38
CA ASP A 447 16.02 -21.70 7.96
C ASP A 447 17.09 -21.56 9.04
N ASN A 448 17.33 -22.61 9.83
CA ASN A 448 18.20 -22.61 10.99
C ASN A 448 17.77 -21.63 12.08
N GLY A 449 16.50 -21.27 12.12
CA GLY A 449 15.91 -20.40 13.14
C GLY A 449 15.81 -21.05 14.51
N ASN A 450 15.49 -20.24 15.50
CA ASN A 450 15.28 -20.66 16.87
C ASN A 450 13.82 -21.10 17.12
N VAL A 451 13.57 -21.64 18.32
CA VAL A 451 12.23 -21.90 18.82
C VAL A 451 11.77 -20.70 19.65
N TYR A 452 10.67 -20.07 19.24
CA TYR A 452 10.08 -18.94 19.94
C TYR A 452 8.93 -19.38 20.89
N PRO A 453 8.50 -18.51 21.82
CA PRO A 453 7.44 -18.86 22.78
C PRO A 453 6.13 -19.34 22.17
N LEU A 454 5.82 -18.96 20.94
CA LEU A 454 4.65 -19.42 20.18
C LEU A 454 4.61 -20.96 20.08
N ALA A 455 5.74 -21.58 19.85
CA ALA A 455 5.87 -23.03 19.71
C ALA A 455 5.75 -23.81 21.04
N ARG A 456 5.66 -23.14 22.20
CA ARG A 456 5.40 -23.82 23.49
C ARG A 456 4.06 -24.53 23.53
N GLY A 457 3.08 -24.06 22.72
CA GLY A 457 1.79 -24.71 22.55
C GLY A 457 1.78 -25.84 21.52
N ALA A 458 2.93 -26.39 21.14
CA ALA A 458 3.01 -27.42 20.11
C ALA A 458 2.22 -28.67 20.47
N TRP A 459 1.59 -29.23 19.46
CA TRP A 459 0.94 -30.52 19.53
C TRP A 459 2.01 -31.62 19.73
N ALA A 460 1.82 -32.50 20.74
CA ALA A 460 2.69 -33.61 21.03
C ALA A 460 1.91 -34.77 21.67
N TYR A 461 2.23 -35.98 21.26
CA TYR A 461 1.73 -37.21 21.86
C TYR A 461 2.86 -38.25 21.91
N TYR A 462 3.45 -38.41 23.09
CA TYR A 462 4.49 -39.39 23.38
C TYR A 462 4.07 -40.19 24.62
N SER A 463 3.29 -41.27 24.41
CA SER A 463 2.67 -42.06 25.46
C SER A 463 3.69 -42.65 26.42
N GLU A 464 4.84 -43.11 25.92
CA GLU A 464 5.91 -43.70 26.74
C GLU A 464 6.60 -42.68 27.68
N GLN A 465 6.52 -41.39 27.33
CA GLN A 465 7.10 -40.28 28.12
C GLN A 465 6.04 -39.55 28.95
N GLY A 466 4.79 -39.96 28.84
CA GLY A 466 3.66 -39.30 29.55
C GLY A 466 3.34 -37.90 29.02
N ILE A 467 3.75 -37.57 27.80
CA ILE A 467 3.51 -36.28 27.18
C ILE A 467 2.26 -36.38 26.29
N ASP A 468 1.23 -35.60 26.62
CA ASP A 468 0.00 -35.47 25.82
C ASP A 468 -0.52 -34.04 25.87
N THR A 469 -0.29 -33.28 24.78
CA THR A 469 -0.79 -31.91 24.62
C THR A 469 -1.92 -31.79 23.63
N ARG A 470 -2.43 -32.88 23.07
CA ARG A 470 -3.44 -32.91 21.99
C ARG A 470 -4.65 -32.04 22.24
N ARG A 471 -5.12 -31.98 23.50
CA ARG A 471 -6.32 -31.18 23.87
C ARG A 471 -6.01 -29.71 24.16
N THR A 472 -4.77 -29.34 24.37
CA THR A 472 -4.35 -27.99 24.76
C THR A 472 -3.45 -27.34 23.71
N ALA A 473 -3.12 -28.06 22.67
CA ALA A 473 -2.27 -27.55 21.60
C ALA A 473 -2.88 -26.35 20.89
N THR A 474 -2.07 -25.32 20.72
CA THR A 474 -2.38 -24.08 19.97
C THR A 474 -1.41 -23.85 18.83
N TYR A 475 -0.48 -24.78 18.63
CA TYR A 475 0.53 -24.73 17.60
C TYR A 475 0.69 -26.18 17.03
N PRO A 476 0.90 -26.36 15.73
CA PRO A 476 1.07 -27.67 15.15
C PRO A 476 2.30 -28.40 15.72
N ARG A 477 2.48 -29.65 15.39
CA ARG A 477 3.67 -30.40 15.77
C ARG A 477 4.95 -29.70 15.26
N LEU A 478 6.04 -29.87 15.98
CA LEU A 478 7.37 -29.38 15.64
C LEU A 478 8.06 -30.28 14.62
#